data_bff6fcebc473f73ec4d6baadf7035614
#
_entry.id   bff6fcebc473f73ec4d6baadf7035614
#
_cell.length_a   1.000
_cell.length_b   1.000
_cell.length_c   1.000
_cell.angle_alpha   90.00
_cell.angle_beta   90.00
_cell.angle_gamma   90.00
#
_symmetry.space_group_name_H-M   'P 1'
#
loop_
_entity.id
_entity.type
_entity.pdbx_description
1 polymer ?
#
loop_
_entity_poly.entity_id
_entity_poly.type
_entity_poly.pdbx_seq_one_letter_code
_entity_poly.pdbx_strand_id
1 'polypeptide(L)'
;MAQASKQKTYADEEVRARLKRDLPHWSLRDGFIRRKYNTAGWKGTLMVINTVGHLAEAAWHHPEIAASYPWVEVSLQSHDAKGITDKDFALAQKIEEVVQWQPAKEGGVLEGAPANDERYAYIKYDA
;
A
#
# COMPACT_ATOMS: atom_id res chain seq x y z
N MET A 1 9.38 18.84 19.19
CA MET A 1 9.65 18.70 18.74
C MET A 1 10.27 18.03 17.95
N ALA A 2 10.49 18.01 17.25
CA ALA A 2 10.83 17.38 16.16
C ALA A 2 12.01 16.55 16.20
N GLN A 3 11.82 15.34 16.34
CA GLN A 3 12.87 14.37 16.47
C GLN A 3 12.93 13.44 15.28
N ALA A 4 12.29 13.84 14.21
CA ALA A 4 12.20 12.97 13.03
C ALA A 4 13.56 12.59 12.47
N SER A 5 14.56 13.47 12.65
CA SER A 5 15.90 13.22 12.15
C SER A 5 16.58 12.02 12.79
N LYS A 6 16.02 11.51 13.85
CA LYS A 6 16.61 10.39 14.58
C LYS A 6 16.11 9.03 14.13
N GLN A 7 15.30 8.99 13.10
CA GLN A 7 14.76 7.72 12.64
C GLN A 7 15.84 6.81 12.10
N LYS A 8 15.74 5.53 12.46
CA LYS A 8 16.64 4.51 11.97
C LYS A 8 16.27 4.13 10.54
N THR A 9 17.25 4.10 9.67
CA THR A 9 17.08 3.52 8.35
C THR A 9 17.57 2.08 8.37
N TYR A 10 17.00 1.28 7.48
CA TYR A 10 17.33 -0.14 7.39
C TYR A 10 18.17 -0.40 6.15
N ALA A 11 19.12 -1.34 6.27
CA ALA A 11 19.89 -1.80 5.12
C ALA A 11 18.98 -2.57 4.16
N ASP A 12 19.35 -2.61 2.90
CA ASP A 12 18.52 -3.25 1.88
C ASP A 12 18.19 -4.70 2.23
N GLU A 13 19.14 -5.45 2.77
CA GLU A 13 18.90 -6.84 3.16
C GLU A 13 17.85 -6.95 4.26
N GLU A 14 17.89 -6.03 5.22
CA GLU A 14 16.91 -5.99 6.30
C GLU A 14 15.53 -5.65 5.76
N VAL A 15 15.47 -4.69 4.82
CA VAL A 15 14.19 -4.31 4.20
C VAL A 15 13.59 -5.51 3.47
N ARG A 16 14.39 -6.19 2.67
CA ARG A 16 13.89 -7.34 1.90
C ARG A 16 13.40 -8.47 2.80
N ALA A 17 14.13 -8.75 3.88
CA ALA A 17 13.72 -9.79 4.81
C ALA A 17 12.41 -9.45 5.49
N ARG A 18 12.25 -8.19 5.90
CA ARG A 18 11.03 -7.74 6.56
C ARG A 18 9.83 -7.74 5.62
N LEU A 19 10.02 -7.33 4.37
CA LEU A 19 8.95 -7.38 3.38
C LEU A 19 8.51 -8.82 3.12
N LYS A 20 9.46 -9.72 2.98
CA LYS A 20 9.13 -11.12 2.74
C LYS A 20 8.31 -11.71 3.87
N ARG A 21 8.61 -11.32 5.10
CA ARG A 21 7.90 -11.81 6.29
C ARG A 21 6.52 -11.18 6.45
N ASP A 22 6.43 -9.85 6.31
CA ASP A 22 5.24 -9.10 6.72
C ASP A 22 4.42 -8.55 5.56
N LEU A 23 5.05 -8.27 4.42
CA LEU A 23 4.42 -7.61 3.28
C LEU A 23 4.91 -8.24 1.99
N PRO A 24 4.57 -9.52 1.75
CA PRO A 24 5.19 -10.29 0.67
C PRO A 24 4.89 -9.78 -0.74
N HIS A 25 3.87 -8.94 -0.91
CA HIS A 25 3.58 -8.36 -2.22
C HIS A 25 4.24 -7.01 -2.45
N TRP A 26 4.98 -6.51 -1.47
CA TRP A 26 5.78 -5.30 -1.60
C TRP A 26 7.22 -5.68 -1.92
N SER A 27 7.90 -4.85 -2.68
CA SER A 27 9.29 -5.09 -3.04
C SER A 27 10.13 -3.84 -2.90
N LEU A 28 11.43 -4.02 -2.70
CA LEU A 28 12.39 -2.92 -2.66
C LEU A 28 12.99 -2.75 -4.05
N ARG A 29 12.87 -1.55 -4.60
CA ARG A 29 13.45 -1.22 -5.91
C ARG A 29 13.82 0.25 -5.91
N ASP A 30 15.05 0.54 -6.28
CA ASP A 30 15.54 1.92 -6.40
C ASP A 30 15.34 2.74 -5.13
N GLY A 31 15.53 2.12 -3.97
CA GLY A 31 15.46 2.81 -2.68
C GLY A 31 14.06 3.05 -2.14
N PHE A 32 13.03 2.54 -2.79
CA PHE A 32 11.64 2.65 -2.33
C PHE A 32 11.06 1.26 -2.12
N ILE A 33 10.19 1.12 -1.14
CA ILE A 33 9.35 -0.08 -1.09
C ILE A 33 8.10 0.21 -1.91
N ARG A 34 7.75 -0.74 -2.78
CA ARG A 34 6.75 -0.52 -3.82
C ARG A 34 5.72 -1.64 -3.84
N ARG A 35 4.50 -1.24 -4.12
CA ARG A 35 3.37 -2.17 -4.24
C ARG A 35 2.53 -1.76 -5.44
N LYS A 36 2.30 -2.72 -6.34
CA LYS A 36 1.43 -2.47 -7.49
C LYS A 36 0.10 -3.16 -7.24
N TYR A 37 -0.96 -2.37 -7.22
CA TYR A 37 -2.32 -2.88 -7.08
C TYR A 37 -2.96 -2.93 -8.45
N ASN A 38 -3.38 -4.11 -8.87
CA ASN A 38 -4.10 -4.27 -10.12
C ASN A 38 -5.58 -4.04 -9.88
N THR A 39 -6.24 -3.35 -10.81
CA THR A 39 -7.64 -2.99 -10.67
C THR A 39 -8.42 -3.47 -11.88
N ALA A 40 -9.74 -3.39 -11.79
CA ALA A 40 -10.61 -3.78 -12.90
C ALA A 40 -10.80 -2.66 -13.92
N GLY A 41 -10.21 -1.50 -13.68
CA GLY A 41 -10.31 -0.38 -14.60
C GLY A 41 -10.20 0.96 -13.92
N TRP A 42 -10.54 2.01 -14.63
CA TRP A 42 -10.30 3.38 -14.21
C TRP A 42 -10.97 3.74 -12.88
N LYS A 43 -12.21 3.32 -12.70
CA LYS A 43 -12.92 3.59 -11.44
C LYS A 43 -12.18 3.00 -10.25
N GLY A 44 -11.79 1.74 -10.34
CA GLY A 44 -11.05 1.07 -9.27
C GLY A 44 -9.70 1.72 -9.03
N THR A 45 -9.02 2.11 -10.10
CA THR A 45 -7.74 2.81 -10.00
C THR A 45 -7.89 4.11 -9.22
N LEU A 46 -8.90 4.93 -9.54
CA LEU A 46 -9.14 6.17 -8.81
C LEU A 46 -9.51 5.91 -7.35
N MET A 47 -10.27 4.86 -7.08
CA MET A 47 -10.65 4.50 -5.71
C MET A 47 -9.41 4.13 -4.88
N VAL A 48 -8.49 3.38 -5.46
CA VAL A 48 -7.24 3.03 -4.77
C VAL A 48 -6.40 4.26 -4.51
N ILE A 49 -6.25 5.13 -5.51
CA ILE A 49 -5.49 6.37 -5.35
C ILE A 49 -6.07 7.20 -4.21
N ASN A 50 -7.38 7.37 -4.18
CA ASN A 50 -8.02 8.17 -3.14
C ASN A 50 -7.86 7.55 -1.75
N THR A 51 -7.95 6.24 -1.66
CA THR A 51 -7.76 5.52 -0.39
C THR A 51 -6.33 5.72 0.12
N VAL A 52 -5.35 5.52 -0.74
CA VAL A 52 -3.95 5.70 -0.37
C VAL A 52 -3.69 7.15 0.01
N GLY A 53 -4.25 8.09 -0.75
CA GLY A 53 -4.10 9.51 -0.46
C GLY A 53 -4.63 9.88 0.91
N HIS A 54 -5.79 9.38 1.28
CA HIS A 54 -6.35 9.62 2.60
C HIS A 54 -5.46 9.07 3.71
N LEU A 55 -5.00 7.84 3.56
CA LEU A 55 -4.15 7.21 4.57
C LEU A 55 -2.81 7.94 4.72
N ALA A 56 -2.23 8.36 3.60
CA ALA A 56 -0.97 9.09 3.60
C ALA A 56 -1.12 10.45 4.30
N GLU A 57 -2.21 11.15 4.03
CA GLU A 57 -2.47 12.44 4.67
C GLU A 57 -2.69 12.28 6.16
N ALA A 58 -3.45 11.26 6.56
CA ALA A 58 -3.69 10.98 7.97
C ALA A 58 -2.39 10.61 8.70
N ALA A 59 -1.53 9.87 8.03
CA ALA A 59 -0.24 9.45 8.60
C ALA A 59 0.83 10.54 8.53
N TRP A 60 0.58 11.57 7.73
CA TRP A 60 1.54 12.62 7.42
C TRP A 60 2.85 12.04 6.89
N HIS A 61 2.71 11.12 5.94
CA HIS A 61 3.84 10.44 5.31
C HIS A 61 3.41 10.11 3.88
N HIS A 62 3.98 10.77 2.90
CA HIS A 62 3.41 10.81 1.57
C HIS A 62 4.20 9.95 0.58
N PRO A 63 3.55 8.98 -0.07
CA PRO A 63 4.18 8.16 -1.10
C PRO A 63 4.27 8.89 -2.42
N GLU A 64 5.03 8.30 -3.34
CA GLU A 64 4.86 8.58 -4.75
C GLU A 64 3.82 7.60 -5.28
N ILE A 65 2.96 8.07 -6.15
CA ILE A 65 1.92 7.25 -6.75
C ILE A 65 2.01 7.37 -8.26
N ALA A 66 2.10 6.23 -8.92
CA ALA A 66 2.00 6.15 -10.38
C ALA A 66 0.79 5.30 -10.70
N ALA A 67 0.13 5.59 -11.81
CA ALA A 67 -1.09 4.86 -12.15
C ALA A 67 -1.30 4.83 -13.65
N SER A 68 -2.03 3.83 -14.09
CA SER A 68 -2.55 3.72 -15.43
C SER A 68 -3.98 3.19 -15.31
N TYR A 69 -4.61 2.92 -16.44
CA TYR A 69 -6.00 2.46 -16.44
C TYR A 69 -6.22 1.28 -15.48
N PRO A 70 -5.40 0.21 -15.52
CA PRO A 70 -5.69 -0.99 -14.73
C PRO A 70 -4.78 -1.21 -13.52
N TRP A 71 -4.05 -0.21 -13.06
CA TRP A 71 -3.16 -0.42 -11.93
C TRP A 71 -2.75 0.88 -11.26
N VAL A 72 -2.34 0.74 -9.98
CA VAL A 72 -1.76 1.81 -9.19
C VAL A 72 -0.50 1.28 -8.51
N GLU A 73 0.60 2.00 -8.61
CA GLU A 73 1.82 1.65 -7.90
C GLU A 73 2.10 2.68 -6.82
N VAL A 74 2.26 2.22 -5.60
CA VAL A 74 2.56 3.03 -4.42
C VAL A 74 4.02 2.82 -4.08
N SER A 75 4.76 3.90 -3.88
CA SER A 75 6.18 3.84 -3.56
C SER A 75 6.46 4.68 -2.32
N LEU A 76 7.08 4.07 -1.32
CA LEU A 76 7.35 4.71 -0.04
C LEU A 76 8.84 4.80 0.26
N GLN A 77 9.23 5.94 0.77
CA GLN A 77 10.57 6.19 1.26
C GLN A 77 10.48 7.36 2.24
N SER A 78 11.31 7.35 3.25
CA SER A 78 11.38 8.47 4.20
C SER A 78 12.40 9.46 3.70
N HIS A 79 11.93 10.54 3.05
CA HIS A 79 12.82 11.51 2.42
C HIS A 79 13.79 12.16 3.41
N ASP A 80 13.31 12.48 4.61
CA ASP A 80 14.13 13.13 5.62
C ASP A 80 15.30 12.25 6.04
N ALA A 81 15.08 10.94 6.11
CA ALA A 81 16.09 10.00 6.53
C ALA A 81 16.89 9.44 5.34
N LYS A 82 16.43 9.72 4.13
CA LYS A 82 17.04 9.23 2.90
C LYS A 82 17.13 7.71 2.84
N GLY A 83 16.06 7.05 3.26
CA GLY A 83 16.03 5.60 3.27
C GLY A 83 14.70 5.09 3.79
N ILE A 84 14.65 3.80 4.03
CA ILE A 84 13.45 3.14 4.53
C ILE A 84 13.49 3.12 6.05
N THR A 85 12.43 3.58 6.68
CA THR A 85 12.29 3.62 8.14
C THR A 85 11.03 2.87 8.57
N ASP A 86 10.80 2.79 9.85
CA ASP A 86 9.58 2.19 10.40
C ASP A 86 8.31 2.88 9.89
N LYS A 87 8.39 4.17 9.57
CA LYS A 87 7.22 4.87 9.02
C LYS A 87 6.77 4.26 7.70
N ASP A 88 7.73 3.87 6.85
CA ASP A 88 7.41 3.28 5.57
C ASP A 88 6.72 1.94 5.75
N PHE A 89 7.24 1.11 6.64
CA PHE A 89 6.62 -0.19 6.92
C PHE A 89 5.24 -0.03 7.55
N ALA A 90 5.08 0.89 8.49
CA ALA A 90 3.81 1.10 9.15
C ALA A 90 2.73 1.57 8.18
N LEU A 91 3.07 2.53 7.31
CA LEU A 91 2.11 3.01 6.33
C LEU A 91 1.81 1.95 5.28
N ALA A 92 2.84 1.22 4.82
CA ALA A 92 2.64 0.12 3.88
C ALA A 92 1.69 -0.93 4.44
N GLN A 93 1.85 -1.28 5.71
CA GLN A 93 0.98 -2.24 6.38
C GLN A 93 -0.47 -1.76 6.38
N LYS A 94 -0.68 -0.49 6.73
CA LYS A 94 -2.03 0.07 6.76
C LYS A 94 -2.65 0.13 5.37
N ILE A 95 -1.89 0.55 4.38
CA ILE A 95 -2.36 0.59 3.00
C ILE A 95 -2.78 -0.81 2.56
N GLU A 96 -1.94 -1.80 2.82
CA GLU A 96 -2.23 -3.18 2.44
C GLU A 96 -3.51 -3.69 3.11
N GLU A 97 -3.66 -3.44 4.41
CA GLU A 97 -4.84 -3.86 5.15
C GLU A 97 -6.12 -3.26 4.58
N VAL A 98 -6.09 -1.98 4.26
CA VAL A 98 -7.29 -1.28 3.81
C VAL A 98 -7.62 -1.60 2.35
N VAL A 99 -6.61 -1.55 1.47
CA VAL A 99 -6.84 -1.78 0.04
C VAL A 99 -7.25 -3.23 -0.22
N GLN A 100 -6.66 -4.19 0.50
CA GLN A 100 -6.96 -5.61 0.32
C GLN A 100 -8.06 -6.11 1.25
N TRP A 101 -8.76 -5.23 1.90
CA TRP A 101 -9.82 -5.61 2.83
C TRP A 101 -10.98 -6.27 2.07
N GLN A 102 -11.31 -7.47 2.49
CA GLN A 102 -12.39 -8.28 1.90
C GLN A 102 -13.30 -8.74 3.02
N PRO A 103 -14.28 -7.91 3.42
CA PRO A 103 -15.11 -8.21 4.58
C PRO A 103 -15.89 -9.52 4.47
N ALA A 104 -16.20 -9.97 3.26
CA ALA A 104 -16.88 -11.25 3.09
C ALA A 104 -16.11 -12.42 3.66
N LYS A 105 -14.78 -12.32 3.72
CA LYS A 105 -13.91 -13.38 4.25
C LYS A 105 -13.87 -13.41 5.77
N GLU A 106 -14.43 -12.38 6.41
CA GLU A 106 -14.39 -12.28 7.87
C GLU A 106 -15.60 -12.91 8.56
N GLY A 107 -16.62 -13.28 7.80
CA GLY A 107 -17.79 -13.94 8.35
C GLY A 107 -18.73 -13.03 9.12
N GLY A 108 -18.57 -11.72 9.02
CA GLY A 108 -19.45 -10.75 9.68
C GLY A 108 -20.68 -10.40 8.86
N VAL A 109 -21.23 -9.23 9.15
CA VAL A 109 -22.49 -8.79 8.50
C VAL A 109 -22.25 -8.12 7.14
N LEU A 110 -21.03 -7.74 6.82
CA LEU A 110 -20.73 -7.11 5.54
C LEU A 110 -20.50 -8.19 4.49
N GLU A 111 -21.26 -8.11 3.41
CA GLU A 111 -21.24 -9.16 2.39
C GLU A 111 -20.10 -9.00 1.38
N GLY A 112 -19.59 -7.78 1.24
CA GLY A 112 -18.61 -7.49 0.21
C GLY A 112 -19.27 -7.22 -1.13
N ALA A 113 -18.45 -6.85 -2.12
CA ALA A 113 -18.95 -6.63 -3.47
C ALA A 113 -19.37 -7.96 -4.09
N PRO A 114 -20.39 -7.95 -4.99
CA PRO A 114 -20.83 -9.18 -5.65
C PRO A 114 -19.69 -9.84 -6.43
N ALA A 115 -19.31 -11.03 -6.01
CA ALA A 115 -18.09 -11.68 -6.52
C ALA A 115 -18.21 -12.12 -7.97
N ASN A 116 -19.42 -12.43 -8.43
CA ASN A 116 -19.64 -13.00 -9.76
C ASN A 116 -20.15 -11.98 -10.77
N ASP A 117 -20.07 -10.70 -10.45
CA ASP A 117 -20.59 -9.66 -11.34
C ASP A 117 -19.47 -8.67 -11.64
N GLU A 118 -18.94 -8.74 -12.85
CA GLU A 118 -17.81 -7.89 -13.26
C GLU A 118 -18.13 -6.40 -13.22
N ARG A 119 -19.41 -6.04 -13.27
CA ARG A 119 -19.80 -4.63 -13.21
C ARG A 119 -19.40 -3.97 -11.88
N TYR A 120 -19.26 -4.77 -10.83
CA TYR A 120 -18.97 -4.27 -9.49
C TYR A 120 -17.52 -4.52 -9.07
N ALA A 121 -16.74 -5.18 -9.91
CA ALA A 121 -15.33 -5.39 -9.62
C ALA A 121 -14.59 -4.05 -9.66
N TYR A 122 -13.71 -3.82 -8.69
CA TYR A 122 -12.89 -2.61 -8.73
C TYR A 122 -11.44 -2.89 -8.43
N ILE A 123 -11.12 -3.93 -7.69
CA ILE A 123 -9.75 -4.31 -7.41
C ILE A 123 -9.56 -5.80 -7.69
N LYS A 124 -8.38 -6.16 -8.15
CA LYS A 124 -8.02 -7.57 -8.35
C LYS A 124 -7.21 -8.01 -7.16
N TYR A 125 -7.85 -8.74 -6.27
CA TYR A 125 -7.23 -9.16 -5.03
C TYR A 125 -6.18 -10.24 -5.28
N ASP A 126 -5.14 -10.20 -4.46
CA ASP A 126 -4.13 -11.25 -4.51
C ASP A 126 -4.71 -12.55 -3.97
N ALA A 127 -4.30 -13.66 -4.54
CA ALA A 127 -4.78 -14.98 -4.12
C ALA A 127 -4.23 -15.38 -2.76
#